data_c71870551a12268be6111146fbde4d75
#
_entry.id   c71870551a12268be6111146fbde4d75
#
_cell.length_a   1.000
_cell.length_b   1.000
_cell.length_c   1.000
_cell.angle_alpha   90.00
_cell.angle_beta   90.00
_cell.angle_gamma   90.00
#
_symmetry.space_group_name_H-M   'P 1'
#
loop_
_entity.id
_entity.type
_entity.pdbx_description
1 polymer ?
#
loop_
_entity_poly.entity_id
_entity_poly.type
_entity_poly.pdbx_seq_one_letter_code
_entity_poly.pdbx_strand_id
1 'polypeptide(L)' 'KMISLEEQIKKQEETVLKVKEKYDSEMMKLKDLYAKRNEEKKKELLKAVENSTKTYEEIMAFICSESEIN' A
#
# COMPACT_ATOMS: atom_id res chain seq x y z
N LYS A 1 -16.70 -5.84 49.52
CA LYS A 1 -16.70 -7.25 49.13
C LYS A 1 -15.68 -7.50 48.08
N MET A 2 -14.86 -8.50 48.28
CA MET A 2 -13.85 -8.87 47.29
C MET A 2 -14.49 -9.62 46.12
N ILE A 3 -14.17 -9.18 44.92
CA ILE A 3 -14.52 -9.93 43.73
C ILE A 3 -13.62 -11.16 43.70
N SER A 4 -14.20 -12.32 43.40
CA SER A 4 -13.44 -13.55 43.34
C SER A 4 -12.38 -13.50 42.24
N LEU A 5 -11.31 -14.23 42.39
CA LEU A 5 -10.26 -14.32 41.41
C LEU A 5 -10.78 -14.79 40.05
N GLU A 6 -11.72 -15.73 40.05
CA GLU A 6 -12.36 -16.23 38.85
C GLU A 6 -13.12 -15.15 38.09
N GLU A 7 -13.81 -14.27 38.81
CA GLU A 7 -14.52 -13.14 38.21
C GLU A 7 -13.54 -12.13 37.61
N GLN A 8 -12.45 -11.89 38.29
CA GLN A 8 -11.37 -11.01 37.80
C GLN A 8 -10.78 -11.56 36.52
N ILE A 9 -10.51 -12.85 36.47
CA ILE A 9 -9.98 -13.54 35.29
C ILE A 9 -10.97 -13.42 34.14
N LYS A 10 -12.23 -13.65 34.39
CA LYS A 10 -13.28 -13.57 33.37
C LYS A 10 -13.39 -12.19 32.75
N LYS A 11 -13.35 -11.15 33.59
CA LYS A 11 -13.38 -9.76 33.12
C LYS A 11 -12.16 -9.43 32.29
N GLN A 12 -11.00 -9.92 32.72
CA GLN A 12 -9.76 -9.69 31.99
C GLN A 12 -9.76 -10.41 30.65
N GLU A 13 -10.30 -11.61 30.60
CA GLU A 13 -10.45 -12.36 29.34
C GLU A 13 -11.34 -11.61 28.35
N GLU A 14 -12.45 -11.03 28.84
CA GLU A 14 -13.34 -10.22 28.01
C GLU A 14 -12.61 -8.99 27.45
N THR A 15 -11.85 -8.33 28.29
CA THR A 15 -11.07 -7.15 27.88
C THR A 15 -10.03 -7.52 26.82
N VAL A 16 -9.33 -8.64 27.02
CA VAL A 16 -8.35 -9.14 26.06
C VAL A 16 -9.01 -9.42 24.71
N LEU A 17 -10.19 -10.02 24.74
CA LEU A 17 -10.94 -10.32 23.52
C LEU A 17 -11.29 -9.04 22.74
N LYS A 18 -11.79 -8.03 23.45
CA LYS A 18 -12.12 -6.74 22.84
C LYS A 18 -10.91 -6.05 22.24
N VAL A 19 -9.80 -6.07 22.96
CA VAL A 19 -8.53 -5.48 22.49
C VAL A 19 -8.04 -6.23 21.26
N LYS A 20 -8.16 -7.55 21.25
CA LYS A 20 -7.79 -8.37 20.11
C LYS A 20 -8.62 -8.04 18.88
N GLU A 21 -9.93 -7.90 19.04
CA GLU A 21 -10.84 -7.52 17.95
C GLU A 21 -10.48 -6.15 17.39
N LYS A 22 -10.19 -5.20 18.26
CA LYS A 22 -9.76 -3.87 17.85
C LYS A 22 -8.43 -3.93 17.10
N TYR A 23 -7.49 -4.71 17.60
CA TYR A 23 -6.19 -4.91 16.96
C TYR A 23 -6.38 -5.48 15.55
N ASP A 24 -7.19 -6.52 15.40
CA ASP A 24 -7.45 -7.15 14.11
C ASP A 24 -8.08 -6.15 13.13
N SER A 25 -9.03 -5.34 13.60
CA SER A 25 -9.67 -4.31 12.80
C SER A 25 -8.66 -3.25 12.32
N GLU A 26 -7.81 -2.80 13.21
CA GLU A 26 -6.76 -1.82 12.87
C GLU A 26 -5.72 -2.42 11.91
N MET A 27 -5.41 -3.70 12.07
CA MET A 27 -4.51 -4.40 11.15
C MET A 27 -5.08 -4.49 9.74
N MET A 28 -6.39 -4.71 9.62
CA MET A 28 -7.05 -4.71 8.32
C MET A 28 -6.98 -3.35 7.65
N LYS A 29 -7.20 -2.28 8.42
CA LYS A 29 -7.05 -0.90 7.91
C LYS A 29 -5.64 -0.62 7.42
N LEU A 30 -4.66 -1.09 8.18
CA LEU A 30 -3.25 -0.91 7.81
C LEU A 30 -2.93 -1.66 6.52
N LYS A 31 -3.43 -2.88 6.37
CA LYS A 31 -3.25 -3.66 5.13
C LYS A 31 -3.85 -2.94 3.93
N ASP A 32 -5.04 -2.35 4.10
CA ASP A 32 -5.69 -1.57 3.05
C ASP A 32 -4.85 -0.36 2.65
N LEU A 33 -4.29 0.34 3.63
CA LEU A 33 -3.43 1.49 3.37
C LEU A 33 -2.15 1.09 2.63
N TYR A 34 -1.55 -0.04 3.00
CA TYR A 34 -0.39 -0.57 2.29
C TYR A 34 -0.73 -0.92 0.84
N ALA A 35 -1.89 -1.53 0.63
CA ALA A 35 -2.34 -1.88 -0.70
C ALA A 35 -2.52 -0.63 -1.57
N LYS A 36 -3.15 0.40 -1.03
CA LYS A 36 -3.34 1.69 -1.71
C LYS A 36 -2.00 2.34 -2.05
N ARG A 37 -1.09 2.34 -1.10
CA ARG A 37 0.25 2.90 -1.32
C ARG A 37 0.97 2.17 -2.45
N ASN A 38 0.88 0.84 -2.46
CA ASN A 38 1.51 0.05 -3.50
C ASN A 38 0.90 0.31 -4.87
N GLU A 39 -0.42 0.49 -4.95
CA GLU A 39 -1.09 0.87 -6.19
C GLU A 39 -0.66 2.23 -6.69
N GLU A 40 -0.55 3.21 -5.80
CA GLU A 40 -0.08 4.54 -6.16
C GLU A 40 1.35 4.52 -6.70
N LYS A 41 2.23 3.78 -6.04
CA LYS A 41 3.61 3.59 -6.50
C LYS A 41 3.66 2.94 -7.87
N LYS A 42 2.81 1.95 -8.10
CA LYS A 42 2.71 1.27 -9.37
C LYS A 42 2.27 2.22 -10.48
N LYS A 43 1.28 3.07 -10.20
CA LYS A 43 0.81 4.09 -11.15
C LYS A 43 1.90 5.11 -11.48
N GLU A 44 2.62 5.56 -10.46
CA GLU A 44 3.75 6.49 -10.65
C GLU A 44 4.83 5.88 -11.51
N LEU A 45 5.15 4.61 -11.26
CA LEU A 45 6.14 3.88 -12.03
C LEU A 45 5.71 3.74 -13.48
N LEU A 46 4.43 3.39 -13.72
CA LEU A 46 3.88 3.28 -15.06
C LEU A 46 3.92 4.60 -15.82
N LYS A 47 3.61 5.70 -15.14
CA LYS A 47 3.71 7.04 -15.73
C LYS A 47 5.15 7.39 -16.10
N ALA A 48 6.09 7.06 -15.24
CA ALA A 48 7.50 7.29 -15.49
C ALA A 48 7.97 6.48 -16.69
N VAL A 49 7.55 5.23 -16.81
CA VAL A 49 7.89 4.37 -17.95
C VAL A 49 7.27 4.93 -19.24
N GLU A 50 6.01 5.36 -19.21
CA GLU A 50 5.35 5.98 -20.37
C GLU A 50 6.07 7.23 -20.85
N ASN A 51 6.43 8.10 -19.92
CA ASN A 51 7.15 9.32 -20.24
C ASN A 51 8.54 9.01 -20.83
N SER A 52 9.20 8.00 -20.27
CA SER A 52 10.48 7.51 -20.76
C SER A 52 10.37 6.96 -22.17
N THR A 53 9.32 6.20 -22.45
CA THR A 53 9.05 5.63 -23.77
C THR A 53 8.79 6.72 -24.80
N LYS A 54 8.00 7.73 -24.45
CA LYS A 54 7.74 8.88 -25.33
C LYS A 54 9.01 9.64 -25.65
N THR A 55 9.86 9.87 -24.67
CA THR A 55 11.15 10.53 -24.86
C THR A 55 12.05 9.71 -25.79
N TYR A 56 12.07 8.42 -25.60
CA TYR A 56 12.83 7.50 -26.44
C TYR A 56 12.34 7.56 -27.90
N GLU A 57 11.05 7.50 -28.10
CA GLU A 57 10.43 7.59 -29.43
C GLU A 57 10.74 8.91 -30.11
N GLU A 58 10.70 10.02 -29.40
CA GLU A 58 11.06 11.34 -29.92
C GLU A 58 12.51 11.39 -30.37
N ILE A 59 13.41 10.84 -29.58
CA ILE A 59 14.83 10.78 -29.89
C ILE A 59 15.07 9.90 -31.13
N MET A 60 14.41 8.76 -31.21
CA MET A 60 14.54 7.85 -32.34
C MET A 60 13.99 8.48 -33.61
N ALA A 61 12.87 9.19 -33.52
CA ALA A 61 12.32 9.90 -34.68
C ALA A 61 13.27 10.97 -35.19
N PHE A 62 13.91 11.70 -34.31
CA PHE A 62 14.89 12.72 -34.65
C PHE A 62 16.12 12.11 -35.35
N ILE A 63 16.64 11.03 -34.83
CA ILE A 63 17.79 10.31 -35.40
C ILE A 63 17.45 9.78 -36.80
N CYS A 64 16.27 9.18 -36.96
CA CYS A 64 15.80 8.68 -38.25
C CYS A 64 15.64 9.80 -39.27
N SER A 65 15.14 10.94 -38.82
CA SER A 65 14.96 12.13 -39.66
C SER A 65 16.33 12.65 -40.18
N GLU A 66 17.33 12.69 -39.32
CA GLU A 66 18.70 13.08 -39.74
C GLU A 66 19.30 12.09 -40.69
N SER A 67 19.08 10.80 -40.48
CA SER A 67 19.57 9.75 -41.39
C SER A 67 19.00 9.86 -42.79
N GLU A 68 17.73 10.28 -42.89
CA GLU A 68 17.07 10.47 -44.19
C GLU A 68 17.60 11.65 -44.97
N ILE A 69 18.11 12.66 -44.30
CA ILE A 69 18.66 13.84 -44.94
C ILE A 69 20.00 13.56 -45.60
N ASN A 70 20.75 12.62 -45.04
CA ASN A 70 22.01 12.21 -45.60
C ASN A 70 21.86 11.15 -46.67
#